data_3f1fd4019a58410a2616ff503d9b7dfa
#
_entry.id   3f1fd4019a58410a2616ff503d9b7dfa
#
_cell.length_a   1.000
_cell.length_b   1.000
_cell.length_c   1.000
_cell.angle_alpha   90.00
_cell.angle_beta   90.00
_cell.angle_gamma   90.00
#
_symmetry.space_group_name_H-M   'P 1'
#
loop_
_entity.id
_entity.type
_entity.pdbx_description
1 polymer ?
#
loop_
_entity_poly.entity_id
_entity_poly.type
_entity_poly.pdbx_seq_one_letter_code
_entity_poly.pdbx_strand_id
1 'polypeptide(L)'
;NIILTKTERLMMSNRPPDPKNARNKNVLVVGGSGSGKTRYFIKPNLLQCTSKSHPVSFVVTDPKGGLIQECGLALLKNGYKIRTMNTINFHKSMRYNPFAYIHEEKDILKLVTTLMTNTKGEGQGGDPFWDKAERLLLTSLIAYLHYEAPAEEQNFATLLEMLNTMQVSEEDEDYQNPVDLLFEDLAKKKPNSFAGRQYKLYKLAAGKTAKSILISCGARLSPFDIQEIRDATMYDELELDKLGDRKTALFLIMSDTDSTFNFLISMIYSQLFNLLCDKADDVYGGKLPVHVRCLIDECANIGQIPQLEKLVATIRSREISACLVLQTRSQLKAIYKD
;
A
#
# COMPACT_ATOMS: atom_id res chain seq x y z
N ASN A 1 -26.50 -0.04 -2.63
CA ASN A 1 -26.37 0.89 -3.74
C ASN A 1 -25.27 1.92 -3.44
N ILE A 2 -24.66 2.51 -4.49
CA ILE A 2 -23.83 3.70 -4.35
C ILE A 2 -24.75 4.91 -4.57
N ILE A 3 -24.82 5.80 -3.59
CA ILE A 3 -25.56 7.05 -3.69
C ILE A 3 -24.71 8.05 -4.47
N LEU A 4 -25.20 8.52 -5.61
CA LEU A 4 -24.55 9.53 -6.44
C LEU A 4 -25.11 10.93 -6.15
N THR A 5 -26.44 11.03 -6.10
CA THR A 5 -27.16 12.26 -5.80
C THR A 5 -28.38 11.96 -4.92
N LYS A 6 -29.23 12.96 -4.67
CA LYS A 6 -30.49 12.76 -3.94
C LYS A 6 -31.41 11.73 -4.63
N THR A 7 -31.38 11.65 -5.95
CA THR A 7 -32.25 10.79 -6.76
C THR A 7 -31.52 9.64 -7.45
N GLU A 8 -30.23 9.80 -7.78
CA GLU A 8 -29.47 8.85 -8.59
C GLU A 8 -28.63 7.92 -7.73
N ARG A 9 -28.64 6.62 -8.10
CA ARG A 9 -27.88 5.58 -7.41
C ARG A 9 -27.35 4.56 -8.40
N LEU A 10 -26.18 3.98 -8.12
CA LEU A 10 -25.69 2.78 -8.79
C LEU A 10 -26.10 1.54 -7.99
N MET A 11 -26.59 0.53 -8.67
CA MET A 11 -26.98 -0.74 -8.04
C MET A 11 -25.74 -1.56 -7.67
N MET A 12 -25.77 -2.22 -6.52
CA MET A 12 -24.70 -3.14 -6.09
C MET A 12 -24.77 -4.48 -6.80
N SER A 13 -25.96 -4.91 -7.26
CA SER A 13 -26.08 -6.15 -8.01
C SER A 13 -25.25 -6.11 -9.30
N ASN A 14 -24.48 -7.17 -9.55
CA ASN A 14 -23.73 -7.35 -10.80
C ASN A 14 -24.62 -7.84 -11.94
N ARG A 15 -25.80 -8.37 -11.64
CA ARG A 15 -26.79 -8.85 -12.61
C ARG A 15 -28.17 -8.29 -12.25
N PRO A 16 -28.38 -6.97 -12.43
CA PRO A 16 -29.71 -6.40 -12.25
C PRO A 16 -30.66 -6.92 -13.34
N PRO A 17 -31.97 -6.98 -13.08
CA PRO A 17 -32.96 -7.39 -14.09
C PRO A 17 -32.87 -6.60 -15.41
N ASP A 18 -32.58 -5.30 -15.32
CA ASP A 18 -32.29 -4.47 -16.50
C ASP A 18 -30.77 -4.37 -16.69
N PRO A 19 -30.21 -4.90 -17.80
CA PRO A 19 -28.78 -4.84 -18.11
C PRO A 19 -28.22 -3.40 -18.17
N LYS A 20 -29.05 -2.40 -18.47
CA LYS A 20 -28.65 -0.98 -18.49
C LYS A 20 -28.17 -0.50 -17.12
N ASN A 21 -28.57 -1.15 -16.04
CA ASN A 21 -28.18 -0.84 -14.68
C ASN A 21 -26.93 -1.60 -14.21
N ALA A 22 -26.41 -2.54 -15.00
CA ALA A 22 -25.18 -3.28 -14.75
C ALA A 22 -23.94 -2.42 -15.03
N ARG A 23 -23.79 -1.30 -14.33
CA ARG A 23 -22.69 -0.33 -14.54
C ARG A 23 -21.46 -0.67 -13.72
N ASN A 24 -20.32 -0.11 -14.10
CA ASN A 24 -19.13 -0.10 -13.28
C ASN A 24 -19.43 0.62 -11.95
N LYS A 25 -18.91 0.07 -10.85
CA LYS A 25 -19.09 0.61 -9.50
C LYS A 25 -17.97 1.58 -9.10
N ASN A 26 -16.98 1.76 -9.95
CA ASN A 26 -15.95 2.78 -9.75
C ASN A 26 -16.53 4.16 -10.05
N VAL A 27 -16.22 5.12 -9.21
CA VAL A 27 -16.79 6.48 -9.27
C VAL A 27 -15.66 7.50 -9.15
N LEU A 28 -15.65 8.48 -10.01
CA LEU A 28 -14.80 9.65 -9.89
C LEU A 28 -15.65 10.84 -9.45
N VAL A 29 -15.30 11.41 -8.29
CA VAL A 29 -15.96 12.60 -7.74
C VAL A 29 -14.99 13.76 -7.81
N VAL A 30 -15.36 14.82 -8.51
CA VAL A 30 -14.56 16.03 -8.65
C VAL A 30 -15.33 17.22 -8.13
N GLY A 31 -14.73 17.97 -7.20
CA GLY A 31 -15.34 19.17 -6.66
C GLY A 31 -14.36 19.98 -5.83
N GLY A 32 -14.37 21.29 -5.96
CA GLY A 32 -13.48 22.20 -5.22
C GLY A 32 -13.57 22.05 -3.71
N SER A 33 -12.69 22.74 -2.99
CA SER A 33 -12.73 22.78 -1.52
C SER A 33 -14.10 23.32 -1.07
N GLY A 34 -14.64 22.76 0.02
CA GLY A 34 -15.94 23.18 0.56
C GLY A 34 -17.17 22.75 -0.25
N SER A 35 -17.04 22.06 -1.40
CA SER A 35 -18.16 21.60 -2.22
C SER A 35 -19.03 20.51 -1.57
N GLY A 36 -18.64 20.02 -0.39
CA GLY A 36 -19.41 19.04 0.38
C GLY A 36 -19.18 17.59 -0.05
N LYS A 37 -18.11 17.26 -0.78
CA LYS A 37 -17.79 15.89 -1.22
C LYS A 37 -17.87 14.87 -0.08
N THR A 38 -17.19 15.13 1.01
CA THR A 38 -17.20 14.26 2.19
C THR A 38 -18.59 14.17 2.81
N ARG A 39 -19.30 15.30 2.97
CA ARG A 39 -20.60 15.37 3.62
C ARG A 39 -21.72 14.74 2.80
N TYR A 40 -21.76 14.97 1.48
CA TYR A 40 -22.89 14.57 0.63
C TYR A 40 -22.63 13.32 -0.21
N PHE A 41 -21.37 12.89 -0.33
CA PHE A 41 -21.03 11.66 -1.05
C PHE A 41 -20.43 10.58 -0.14
N ILE A 42 -19.32 10.86 0.55
CA ILE A 42 -18.61 9.82 1.32
C ILE A 42 -19.44 9.35 2.51
N LYS A 43 -19.88 10.25 3.38
CA LYS A 43 -20.67 9.89 4.59
C LYS A 43 -21.97 9.12 4.26
N PRO A 44 -22.82 9.57 3.33
CA PRO A 44 -24.03 8.82 2.99
C PRO A 44 -23.73 7.42 2.46
N ASN A 45 -22.66 7.24 1.70
CA ASN A 45 -22.24 5.94 1.21
C ASN A 45 -21.69 5.03 2.31
N LEU A 46 -20.94 5.58 3.26
CA LEU A 46 -20.43 4.86 4.42
C LEU A 46 -21.56 4.45 5.37
N LEU A 47 -22.55 5.31 5.58
CA LEU A 47 -23.72 5.05 6.43
C LEU A 47 -24.72 4.04 5.83
N GLN A 48 -24.52 3.56 4.60
CA GLN A 48 -25.25 2.41 4.08
C GLN A 48 -24.78 1.07 4.67
N CYS A 49 -23.96 1.10 5.70
CA CYS A 49 -23.47 -0.06 6.46
C CYS A 49 -24.58 -0.94 7.07
N THR A 50 -25.81 -0.45 7.14
CA THR A 50 -26.98 -1.17 7.69
C THR A 50 -27.52 -2.29 6.79
N SER A 51 -27.08 -2.37 5.52
CA SER A 51 -27.57 -3.39 4.58
C SER A 51 -27.18 -4.80 5.02
N LYS A 52 -28.18 -5.65 5.18
CA LYS A 52 -27.98 -7.09 5.48
C LYS A 52 -27.87 -7.96 4.24
N SER A 53 -28.55 -7.57 3.16
CA SER A 53 -28.62 -8.36 1.92
C SER A 53 -27.36 -8.24 1.05
N HIS A 54 -26.60 -7.15 1.18
CA HIS A 54 -25.38 -6.89 0.43
C HIS A 54 -24.32 -6.33 1.38
N PRO A 55 -23.62 -7.20 2.12
CA PRO A 55 -22.54 -6.74 3.00
C PRO A 55 -21.42 -6.09 2.20
N VAL A 56 -20.91 -5.00 2.71
CA VAL A 56 -19.82 -4.23 2.10
C VAL A 56 -18.78 -3.91 3.16
N SER A 57 -17.53 -4.25 2.91
CA SER A 57 -16.41 -3.70 3.68
C SER A 57 -15.98 -2.36 3.11
N PHE A 58 -15.46 -1.49 3.96
CA PHE A 58 -15.03 -0.16 3.56
C PHE A 58 -13.53 0.02 3.81
N VAL A 59 -12.85 0.67 2.87
CA VAL A 59 -11.54 1.26 3.07
C VAL A 59 -11.69 2.74 2.83
N VAL A 60 -11.42 3.54 3.85
CA VAL A 60 -11.76 4.97 3.83
C VAL A 60 -10.50 5.77 4.10
N THR A 61 -10.08 6.60 3.15
CA THR A 61 -9.12 7.66 3.44
C THR A 61 -9.86 8.76 4.21
N ASP A 62 -9.40 9.07 5.40
CA ASP A 62 -10.07 10.00 6.34
C ASP A 62 -9.15 11.16 6.68
N PRO A 63 -9.15 12.24 5.89
CA PRO A 63 -8.41 13.44 6.24
C PRO A 63 -8.86 13.96 7.61
N LYS A 64 -7.90 14.13 8.54
CA LYS A 64 -8.14 14.61 9.92
C LYS A 64 -8.87 13.66 10.88
N GLY A 65 -9.32 12.47 10.45
CA GLY A 65 -10.01 11.52 11.32
C GLY A 65 -11.46 11.87 11.64
N GLY A 66 -12.10 12.73 10.85
CA GLY A 66 -13.49 13.15 11.09
C GLY A 66 -14.51 12.07 10.76
N LEU A 67 -14.26 11.25 9.75
CA LEU A 67 -15.18 10.20 9.32
C LEU A 67 -15.30 9.07 10.33
N ILE A 68 -14.20 8.64 10.93
CA ILE A 68 -14.25 7.60 11.96
C ILE A 68 -14.98 8.10 13.21
N GLN A 69 -14.79 9.36 13.61
CA GLN A 69 -15.48 9.94 14.77
C GLN A 69 -16.99 10.00 14.56
N GLU A 70 -17.44 10.40 13.37
CA GLU A 70 -18.87 10.56 13.09
C GLU A 70 -19.58 9.27 12.70
N CYS A 71 -18.90 8.33 12.02
CA CYS A 71 -19.52 7.13 11.47
C CYS A 71 -19.11 5.83 12.19
N GLY A 72 -18.03 5.84 12.97
CA GLY A 72 -17.45 4.63 13.58
C GLY A 72 -18.44 3.90 14.49
N LEU A 73 -19.20 4.61 15.32
CA LEU A 73 -20.19 4.00 16.20
C LEU A 73 -21.32 3.30 15.41
N ALA A 74 -21.76 3.91 14.30
CA ALA A 74 -22.77 3.29 13.44
C ALA A 74 -22.27 2.00 12.80
N LEU A 75 -21.01 1.98 12.36
CA LEU A 75 -20.36 0.77 11.83
C LEU A 75 -20.25 -0.32 12.90
N LEU A 76 -19.76 0.00 14.09
CA LEU A 76 -19.65 -0.95 15.21
C LEU A 76 -21.01 -1.57 15.55
N LYS A 77 -22.07 -0.77 15.68
CA LYS A 77 -23.46 -1.24 15.95
C LYS A 77 -24.00 -2.14 14.84
N ASN A 78 -23.46 -2.05 13.62
CA ASN A 78 -23.83 -2.92 12.50
C ASN A 78 -22.86 -4.09 12.27
N GLY A 79 -22.01 -4.42 13.26
CA GLY A 79 -21.17 -5.60 13.27
C GLY A 79 -19.91 -5.49 12.42
N TYR A 80 -19.42 -4.28 12.19
CA TYR A 80 -18.15 -4.07 11.51
C TYR A 80 -16.98 -4.21 12.48
N LYS A 81 -15.92 -4.87 12.02
CA LYS A 81 -14.61 -4.78 12.66
C LYS A 81 -13.94 -3.49 12.18
N ILE A 82 -13.59 -2.62 13.13
CA ILE A 82 -12.89 -1.36 12.80
C ILE A 82 -11.39 -1.61 12.83
N ARG A 83 -10.69 -1.10 11.82
CA ARG A 83 -9.24 -1.04 11.72
C ARG A 83 -8.82 0.40 11.41
N THR A 84 -7.67 0.81 11.94
CA THR A 84 -7.20 2.19 11.76
C THR A 84 -5.70 2.23 11.52
N MET A 85 -5.28 2.92 10.47
CA MET A 85 -3.92 3.41 10.31
C MET A 85 -3.95 4.92 10.44
N ASN A 86 -3.20 5.48 11.38
CA ASN A 86 -3.22 6.91 11.68
C ASN A 86 -1.81 7.49 11.52
N THR A 87 -1.57 8.17 10.40
CA THR A 87 -0.28 8.80 10.12
C THR A 87 -0.13 10.20 10.70
N ILE A 88 -1.18 10.74 11.32
CA ILE A 88 -1.11 12.00 12.07
C ILE A 88 -0.61 11.76 13.50
N ASN A 89 -1.04 10.65 14.10
CA ASN A 89 -0.68 10.28 15.46
C ASN A 89 -0.54 8.76 15.56
N PHE A 90 0.69 8.28 15.45
CA PHE A 90 1.00 6.85 15.46
C PHE A 90 0.67 6.14 16.79
N HIS A 91 0.61 6.84 17.91
CA HIS A 91 0.14 6.28 19.18
C HIS A 91 -1.33 5.87 19.17
N LYS A 92 -2.13 6.43 18.24
CA LYS A 92 -3.54 6.08 18.02
C LYS A 92 -3.72 5.19 16.79
N SER A 93 -2.65 4.64 16.25
CA SER A 93 -2.66 3.76 15.09
C SER A 93 -2.58 2.30 15.50
N MET A 94 -3.26 1.45 14.75
CA MET A 94 -2.91 0.04 14.66
C MET A 94 -1.62 -0.10 13.85
N ARG A 95 -0.98 -1.24 13.96
CA ARG A 95 0.30 -1.51 13.29
C ARG A 95 0.08 -2.14 11.94
N TYR A 96 0.95 -1.79 11.01
CA TYR A 96 0.94 -2.28 9.64
C TYR A 96 2.34 -2.72 9.26
N ASN A 97 2.54 -4.02 9.12
CA ASN A 97 3.80 -4.57 8.64
C ASN A 97 3.64 -5.07 7.20
N PRO A 98 4.25 -4.39 6.21
CA PRO A 98 4.18 -4.82 4.81
C PRO A 98 4.72 -6.22 4.54
N PHE A 99 5.64 -6.73 5.35
CA PHE A 99 6.19 -8.09 5.21
C PHE A 99 5.14 -9.17 5.47
N ALA A 100 4.14 -8.91 6.32
CA ALA A 100 3.06 -9.85 6.60
C ALA A 100 2.21 -10.21 5.36
N TYR A 101 2.33 -9.45 4.29
CA TYR A 101 1.57 -9.60 3.04
C TYR A 101 2.44 -10.04 1.86
N ILE A 102 3.65 -10.50 2.11
CA ILE A 102 4.51 -11.13 1.11
C ILE A 102 4.23 -12.62 1.13
N HIS A 103 3.79 -13.18 0.01
CA HIS A 103 3.56 -14.62 -0.15
C HIS A 103 4.51 -15.23 -1.18
N GLU A 104 4.93 -14.44 -2.17
CA GLU A 104 5.79 -14.89 -3.27
C GLU A 104 6.73 -13.79 -3.77
N GLU A 105 7.71 -14.16 -4.59
CA GLU A 105 8.73 -13.25 -5.13
C GLU A 105 8.11 -12.00 -5.81
N LYS A 106 6.99 -12.18 -6.51
CA LYS A 106 6.31 -11.05 -7.18
C LYS A 106 5.83 -9.98 -6.20
N ASP A 107 5.46 -10.35 -4.96
CA ASP A 107 4.97 -9.40 -3.96
C ASP A 107 6.11 -8.53 -3.43
N ILE A 108 7.32 -9.11 -3.32
CA ILE A 108 8.54 -8.36 -3.00
C ILE A 108 8.80 -7.30 -4.05
N LEU A 109 8.72 -7.66 -5.34
CA LEU A 109 8.92 -6.71 -6.43
C LEU A 109 7.88 -5.59 -6.45
N LYS A 110 6.62 -5.91 -6.14
CA LYS A 110 5.54 -4.91 -6.02
C LYS A 110 5.77 -3.98 -4.83
N LEU A 111 6.16 -4.52 -3.67
CA LEU A 111 6.47 -3.74 -2.47
C LEU A 111 7.62 -2.76 -2.74
N VAL A 112 8.73 -3.24 -3.29
CA VAL A 112 9.88 -2.41 -3.67
C VAL A 112 9.46 -1.34 -4.68
N THR A 113 8.66 -1.70 -5.69
CA THR A 113 8.16 -0.72 -6.68
C THR A 113 7.35 0.39 -6.01
N THR A 114 6.43 0.04 -5.13
CA THR A 114 5.59 1.02 -4.44
C THR A 114 6.41 1.92 -3.52
N LEU A 115 7.34 1.34 -2.76
CA LEU A 115 8.26 2.08 -1.91
C LEU A 115 9.07 3.08 -2.73
N MET A 116 9.76 2.62 -3.78
CA MET A 116 10.59 3.47 -4.62
C MET A 116 9.82 4.58 -5.31
N THR A 117 8.61 4.31 -5.77
CA THR A 117 7.76 5.31 -6.42
C THR A 117 7.37 6.45 -5.47
N ASN A 118 7.10 6.13 -4.20
CA ASN A 118 6.56 7.08 -3.23
C ASN A 118 7.59 7.68 -2.27
N THR A 119 8.86 7.24 -2.34
CA THR A 119 9.98 7.79 -1.57
C THR A 119 11.03 8.45 -2.46
N LYS A 120 10.65 8.79 -3.69
CA LYS A 120 11.51 9.52 -4.62
C LYS A 120 11.60 10.97 -4.16
N GLY A 121 12.82 11.46 -3.91
CA GLY A 121 13.06 12.87 -3.56
C GLY A 121 12.56 13.83 -4.66
N GLU A 122 12.33 15.09 -4.31
CA GLU A 122 12.03 16.16 -5.27
C GLU A 122 13.25 16.39 -6.16
N GLY A 123 13.24 15.82 -7.36
CA GLY A 123 14.28 15.97 -8.36
C GLY A 123 13.85 15.36 -9.69
N GLN A 124 14.25 15.96 -10.78
CA GLN A 124 14.05 15.40 -12.12
C GLN A 124 14.70 14.02 -12.21
N GLY A 125 14.08 13.10 -12.95
CA GLY A 125 14.53 11.73 -13.10
C GLY A 125 16.02 11.63 -13.40
N GLY A 126 16.76 11.10 -12.44
CA GLY A 126 18.16 10.78 -12.61
C GLY A 126 18.36 9.62 -13.59
N ASP A 127 19.61 9.26 -13.84
CA ASP A 127 19.94 8.11 -14.68
C ASP A 127 19.18 6.85 -14.18
N PRO A 128 18.42 6.16 -15.04
CA PRO A 128 17.71 4.93 -14.71
C PRO A 128 18.58 3.83 -14.08
N PHE A 129 19.89 3.93 -14.21
CA PHE A 129 20.86 3.04 -13.57
C PHE A 129 20.67 3.01 -12.06
N TRP A 130 20.56 4.18 -11.41
CA TRP A 130 20.44 4.27 -9.94
C TRP A 130 19.17 3.61 -9.43
N ASP A 131 18.03 3.91 -10.05
CA ASP A 131 16.74 3.27 -9.69
C ASP A 131 16.82 1.75 -9.82
N LYS A 132 17.51 1.21 -10.85
CA LYS A 132 17.69 -0.24 -11.03
C LYS A 132 18.60 -0.85 -9.98
N ALA A 133 19.71 -0.20 -9.66
CA ALA A 133 20.67 -0.68 -8.68
C ALA A 133 20.10 -0.69 -7.26
N GLU A 134 19.41 0.39 -6.86
CA GLU A 134 18.68 0.45 -5.59
C GLU A 134 17.63 -0.65 -5.50
N ARG A 135 16.87 -0.88 -6.58
CA ARG A 135 15.87 -1.95 -6.65
C ARG A 135 16.48 -3.32 -6.41
N LEU A 136 17.62 -3.63 -7.01
CA LEU A 136 18.32 -4.90 -6.80
C LEU A 136 18.69 -5.10 -5.33
N LEU A 137 19.28 -4.08 -4.70
CA LEU A 137 19.65 -4.14 -3.29
C LEU A 137 18.43 -4.31 -2.39
N LEU A 138 17.43 -3.43 -2.50
CA LEU A 138 16.22 -3.52 -1.67
C LEU A 138 15.48 -4.86 -1.86
N THR A 139 15.37 -5.33 -3.11
CA THR A 139 14.75 -6.63 -3.40
C THR A 139 15.52 -7.76 -2.74
N SER A 140 16.86 -7.75 -2.79
CA SER A 140 17.68 -8.79 -2.19
C SER A 140 17.55 -8.84 -0.68
N LEU A 141 17.59 -7.68 -0.01
CA LEU A 141 17.51 -7.59 1.45
C LEU A 141 16.10 -7.97 1.95
N ILE A 142 15.04 -7.47 1.32
CA ILE A 142 13.65 -7.82 1.68
C ILE A 142 13.41 -9.31 1.46
N ALA A 143 13.91 -9.88 0.35
CA ALA A 143 13.80 -11.31 0.08
C ALA A 143 14.58 -12.14 1.12
N TYR A 144 15.77 -11.71 1.52
CA TYR A 144 16.53 -12.37 2.57
C TYR A 144 15.74 -12.39 3.88
N LEU A 145 15.25 -11.24 4.32
CA LEU A 145 14.45 -11.16 5.55
C LEU A 145 13.20 -12.03 5.49
N HIS A 146 12.49 -12.02 4.36
CA HIS A 146 11.26 -12.80 4.22
C HIS A 146 11.49 -14.31 4.25
N TYR A 147 12.55 -14.82 3.60
CA TYR A 147 12.76 -16.26 3.44
C TYR A 147 13.70 -16.90 4.47
N GLU A 148 14.59 -16.11 5.07
CA GLU A 148 15.67 -16.64 5.92
C GLU A 148 15.61 -16.13 7.38
N ALA A 149 15.00 -14.96 7.63
CA ALA A 149 14.93 -14.40 8.96
C ALA A 149 13.69 -14.90 9.74
N PRO A 150 13.75 -14.98 11.08
CA PRO A 150 12.59 -15.26 11.90
C PRO A 150 11.52 -14.18 11.76
N ALA A 151 10.25 -14.53 12.04
CA ALA A 151 9.10 -13.66 11.75
C ALA A 151 9.17 -12.29 12.45
N GLU A 152 9.74 -12.23 13.64
CA GLU A 152 9.92 -10.99 14.42
C GLU A 152 10.93 -10.02 13.80
N GLU A 153 11.83 -10.52 12.93
CA GLU A 153 12.81 -9.72 12.21
C GLU A 153 12.32 -9.29 10.81
N GLN A 154 11.21 -9.82 10.35
CA GLN A 154 10.64 -9.50 9.04
C GLN A 154 9.91 -8.16 9.07
N ASN A 155 10.66 -7.05 9.12
CA ASN A 155 10.14 -5.69 9.17
C ASN A 155 11.13 -4.66 8.64
N PHE A 156 10.68 -3.40 8.45
CA PHE A 156 11.53 -2.33 7.93
C PHE A 156 12.60 -1.85 8.92
N ALA A 157 12.42 -2.01 10.21
CA ALA A 157 13.45 -1.67 11.19
C ALA A 157 14.67 -2.56 11.01
N THR A 158 14.48 -3.87 10.90
CA THR A 158 15.56 -4.83 10.62
C THR A 158 16.19 -4.59 9.23
N LEU A 159 15.38 -4.26 8.22
CA LEU A 159 15.90 -3.91 6.89
C LEU A 159 16.85 -2.71 6.97
N LEU A 160 16.48 -1.68 7.73
CA LEU A 160 17.32 -0.49 7.92
C LEU A 160 18.60 -0.82 8.70
N GLU A 161 18.51 -1.66 9.71
CA GLU A 161 19.67 -2.14 10.46
C GLU A 161 20.64 -2.93 9.57
N MET A 162 20.14 -3.84 8.72
CA MET A 162 20.98 -4.52 7.73
C MET A 162 21.68 -3.51 6.81
N LEU A 163 20.95 -2.54 6.28
CA LEU A 163 21.53 -1.52 5.40
C LEU A 163 22.62 -0.70 6.11
N ASN A 164 22.42 -0.34 7.38
CA ASN A 164 23.37 0.43 8.17
C ASN A 164 24.65 -0.34 8.49
N THR A 165 24.60 -1.69 8.51
CA THR A 165 25.81 -2.53 8.69
C THR A 165 26.58 -2.74 7.39
N MET A 166 25.99 -2.37 6.24
CA MET A 166 26.65 -2.48 4.93
C MET A 166 27.65 -1.33 4.77
N GLN A 167 28.92 -1.65 4.95
CA GLN A 167 30.02 -0.74 4.66
C GLN A 167 30.72 -1.15 3.37
N VAL A 168 31.24 -0.19 2.63
CA VAL A 168 31.99 -0.42 1.41
C VAL A 168 33.35 0.29 1.55
N SER A 169 34.43 -0.46 1.34
CA SER A 169 35.77 0.12 1.22
C SER A 169 35.98 0.64 -0.20
N GLU A 170 36.58 1.82 -0.34
CA GLU A 170 37.01 2.37 -1.63
C GLU A 170 38.44 1.90 -2.00
N GLU A 171 39.21 1.45 -1.01
CA GLU A 171 40.62 1.06 -1.14
C GLU A 171 40.82 -0.47 -1.22
N ASP A 172 39.88 -1.24 -0.69
CA ASP A 172 39.93 -2.71 -0.63
C ASP A 172 38.69 -3.30 -1.31
N GLU A 173 38.89 -3.82 -2.53
CA GLU A 173 37.82 -4.44 -3.32
C GLU A 173 37.34 -5.79 -2.75
N ASP A 174 38.19 -6.44 -1.91
CA ASP A 174 37.88 -7.74 -1.30
C ASP A 174 37.21 -7.56 0.10
N TYR A 175 36.98 -6.31 0.52
CA TYR A 175 36.32 -6.03 1.78
C TYR A 175 34.91 -6.64 1.85
N GLN A 176 34.67 -7.44 2.90
CA GLN A 176 33.39 -8.05 3.17
C GLN A 176 32.73 -7.45 4.41
N ASN A 177 31.52 -6.92 4.24
CA ASN A 177 30.70 -6.47 5.37
C ASN A 177 29.85 -7.63 5.94
N PRO A 178 29.23 -7.48 7.12
CA PRO A 178 28.42 -8.54 7.73
C PRO A 178 27.30 -9.09 6.84
N VAL A 179 26.70 -8.26 6.00
CA VAL A 179 25.63 -8.68 5.07
C VAL A 179 26.21 -9.53 3.94
N ASP A 180 27.41 -9.22 3.44
CA ASP A 180 28.11 -10.06 2.46
C ASP A 180 28.27 -11.49 2.99
N LEU A 181 28.67 -11.65 4.26
CA LEU A 181 28.84 -12.95 4.89
C LEU A 181 27.50 -13.72 4.99
N LEU A 182 26.39 -13.03 5.28
CA LEU A 182 25.05 -13.66 5.28
C LEU A 182 24.69 -14.20 3.90
N PHE A 183 24.94 -13.43 2.83
CA PHE A 183 24.64 -13.86 1.47
C PHE A 183 25.60 -14.95 0.95
N GLU A 184 26.85 -14.98 1.40
CA GLU A 184 27.76 -16.09 1.13
C GLU A 184 27.30 -17.40 1.76
N ASP A 185 26.86 -17.34 3.04
CA ASP A 185 26.29 -18.50 3.72
C ASP A 185 25.01 -18.98 3.04
N LEU A 186 24.13 -18.03 2.63
CA LEU A 186 22.96 -18.33 1.84
C LEU A 186 23.32 -19.03 0.51
N ALA A 187 24.33 -18.52 -0.19
CA ALA A 187 24.76 -19.12 -1.48
C ALA A 187 25.29 -20.55 -1.30
N LYS A 188 25.93 -20.87 -0.18
CA LYS A 188 26.37 -22.23 0.15
C LYS A 188 25.17 -23.16 0.41
N LYS A 189 24.16 -22.69 1.14
CA LYS A 189 22.96 -23.46 1.52
C LYS A 189 21.94 -23.55 0.40
N LYS A 190 21.71 -22.44 -0.31
CA LYS A 190 20.67 -22.28 -1.34
C LYS A 190 21.23 -21.51 -2.55
N PRO A 191 22.04 -22.14 -3.44
CA PRO A 191 22.78 -21.45 -4.51
C PRO A 191 21.89 -20.68 -5.50
N ASN A 192 20.64 -21.09 -5.67
CA ASN A 192 19.69 -20.50 -6.62
C ASN A 192 18.59 -19.68 -5.93
N SER A 193 18.79 -19.27 -4.67
CA SER A 193 17.81 -18.43 -3.96
C SER A 193 17.56 -17.12 -4.69
N PHE A 194 16.30 -16.64 -4.66
CA PHE A 194 15.94 -15.36 -5.29
C PHE A 194 16.74 -14.19 -4.67
N ALA A 195 16.82 -14.14 -3.35
CA ALA A 195 17.60 -13.14 -2.63
C ALA A 195 19.07 -13.14 -3.08
N GLY A 196 19.72 -14.31 -3.15
CA GLY A 196 21.10 -14.43 -3.56
C GLY A 196 21.34 -13.99 -5.00
N ARG A 197 20.44 -14.33 -5.93
CA ARG A 197 20.54 -13.88 -7.33
C ARG A 197 20.47 -12.37 -7.46
N GLN A 198 19.55 -11.71 -6.72
CA GLN A 198 19.41 -10.24 -6.72
C GLN A 198 20.64 -9.57 -6.10
N TYR A 199 21.15 -10.11 -4.99
CA TYR A 199 22.34 -9.61 -4.32
C TYR A 199 23.58 -9.69 -5.18
N LYS A 200 23.78 -10.83 -5.87
CA LYS A 200 24.90 -11.03 -6.82
C LYS A 200 24.91 -9.96 -7.91
N LEU A 201 23.74 -9.58 -8.44
CA LEU A 201 23.63 -8.50 -9.44
C LEU A 201 23.98 -7.14 -8.84
N TYR A 202 23.54 -6.86 -7.61
CA TYR A 202 23.93 -5.63 -6.91
C TYR A 202 25.45 -5.53 -6.70
N LYS A 203 26.10 -6.64 -6.34
CA LYS A 203 27.55 -6.71 -6.10
C LYS A 203 28.41 -6.50 -7.36
N LEU A 204 27.81 -6.41 -8.55
CA LEU A 204 28.53 -5.95 -9.75
C LEU A 204 28.88 -4.45 -9.66
N ALA A 205 28.22 -3.70 -8.80
CA ALA A 205 28.62 -2.34 -8.47
C ALA A 205 29.76 -2.39 -7.43
N ALA A 206 30.82 -1.63 -7.66
CA ALA A 206 31.99 -1.61 -6.78
C ALA A 206 32.33 -0.17 -6.33
N GLY A 207 33.12 -0.06 -5.28
CA GLY A 207 33.72 1.18 -4.79
C GLY A 207 32.69 2.30 -4.60
N LYS A 208 32.97 3.46 -5.20
CA LYS A 208 32.12 4.67 -5.08
C LYS A 208 30.69 4.47 -5.55
N THR A 209 30.46 3.60 -6.56
CA THR A 209 29.12 3.30 -7.07
C THR A 209 28.30 2.56 -6.02
N ALA A 210 28.86 1.52 -5.42
CA ALA A 210 28.18 0.77 -4.35
C ALA A 210 27.85 1.66 -3.14
N LYS A 211 28.80 2.51 -2.73
CA LYS A 211 28.60 3.49 -1.65
C LYS A 211 27.46 4.46 -1.95
N SER A 212 27.37 4.96 -3.18
CA SER A 212 26.30 5.87 -3.60
C SER A 212 24.91 5.17 -3.59
N ILE A 213 24.85 3.90 -4.00
CA ILE A 213 23.62 3.11 -3.93
C ILE A 213 23.16 2.94 -2.47
N LEU A 214 24.07 2.63 -1.55
CA LEU A 214 23.77 2.51 -0.12
C LEU A 214 23.22 3.82 0.46
N ILE A 215 23.85 4.95 0.15
CA ILE A 215 23.40 6.27 0.60
C ILE A 215 21.99 6.55 0.07
N SER A 216 21.73 6.25 -1.20
CA SER A 216 20.42 6.47 -1.82
C SER A 216 19.33 5.58 -1.20
N CYS A 217 19.61 4.29 -0.96
CA CYS A 217 18.70 3.39 -0.25
C CYS A 217 18.45 3.88 1.19
N GLY A 218 19.49 4.32 1.90
CA GLY A 218 19.37 4.90 3.24
C GLY A 218 18.47 6.13 3.26
N ALA A 219 18.60 7.02 2.30
CA ALA A 219 17.74 8.20 2.17
C ALA A 219 16.27 7.82 1.94
N ARG A 220 15.99 6.79 1.13
CA ARG A 220 14.62 6.27 0.92
C ARG A 220 14.02 5.64 2.17
N LEU A 221 14.82 4.96 2.95
CA LEU A 221 14.40 4.27 4.18
C LEU A 221 14.44 5.16 5.41
N SER A 222 14.97 6.39 5.32
CA SER A 222 15.09 7.30 6.45
C SER A 222 13.79 7.55 7.24
N PRO A 223 12.58 7.57 6.63
CA PRO A 223 11.35 7.68 7.41
C PRO A 223 11.14 6.53 8.41
N PHE A 224 11.67 5.34 8.12
CA PHE A 224 11.58 4.18 9.00
C PHE A 224 12.58 4.22 10.18
N ASP A 225 13.46 5.21 10.22
CA ASP A 225 14.34 5.46 11.38
C ASP A 225 13.63 6.24 12.50
N ILE A 226 12.49 6.85 12.20
CA ILE A 226 11.65 7.52 13.20
C ILE A 226 11.00 6.46 14.09
N GLN A 227 11.15 6.59 15.43
CA GLN A 227 10.73 5.58 16.39
C GLN A 227 9.24 5.20 16.25
N GLU A 228 8.37 6.21 16.07
CA GLU A 228 6.93 5.98 15.90
C GLU A 228 6.60 5.16 14.65
N ILE A 229 7.38 5.33 13.57
CA ILE A 229 7.22 4.54 12.33
C ILE A 229 7.77 3.13 12.51
N ARG A 230 8.92 2.99 13.17
CA ARG A 230 9.47 1.66 13.53
C ARG A 230 8.42 0.86 14.30
N ASP A 231 7.85 1.45 15.35
CA ASP A 231 6.82 0.82 16.18
C ASP A 231 5.55 0.49 15.39
N ALA A 232 5.12 1.40 14.51
CA ALA A 232 3.92 1.24 13.70
C ALA A 232 4.05 0.20 12.60
N THR A 233 5.29 -0.17 12.20
CA THR A 233 5.55 -1.12 11.10
C THR A 233 6.20 -2.43 11.54
N MET A 234 6.31 -2.67 12.85
CA MET A 234 7.01 -3.83 13.40
C MET A 234 6.23 -5.15 13.23
N TYR A 235 4.91 -5.13 13.40
CA TYR A 235 4.02 -6.27 13.19
C TYR A 235 2.68 -5.82 12.61
N ASP A 236 1.80 -6.74 12.23
CA ASP A 236 0.54 -6.40 11.57
C ASP A 236 -0.69 -6.57 12.45
N GLU A 237 -1.58 -5.58 12.41
CA GLU A 237 -2.90 -5.61 13.04
C GLU A 237 -4.03 -5.27 12.05
N LEU A 238 -3.68 -4.82 10.83
CA LEU A 238 -4.69 -4.36 9.86
C LEU A 238 -5.49 -5.52 9.26
N GLU A 239 -4.89 -6.70 9.10
CA GLU A 239 -5.53 -7.87 8.50
C GLU A 239 -6.13 -7.54 7.12
N LEU A 240 -5.33 -6.94 6.22
CA LEU A 240 -5.79 -6.49 4.89
C LEU A 240 -6.41 -7.61 4.07
N ASP A 241 -5.92 -8.83 4.23
CA ASP A 241 -6.40 -10.05 3.55
C ASP A 241 -7.80 -10.48 3.98
N LYS A 242 -8.33 -9.96 5.10
CA LYS A 242 -9.65 -10.32 5.65
C LYS A 242 -10.80 -9.38 5.23
N LEU A 243 -10.48 -8.28 4.53
CA LEU A 243 -11.52 -7.31 4.15
C LEU A 243 -12.57 -7.88 3.21
N GLY A 244 -12.19 -8.86 2.38
CA GLY A 244 -13.10 -9.56 1.48
C GLY A 244 -13.89 -10.71 2.12
N ASP A 245 -13.55 -11.11 3.35
CA ASP A 245 -14.17 -12.26 4.03
C ASP A 245 -15.28 -11.85 4.98
N ARG A 246 -15.14 -10.72 5.64
CA ARG A 246 -16.05 -10.23 6.68
C ARG A 246 -16.18 -8.72 6.65
N LYS A 247 -17.31 -8.22 7.19
CA LYS A 247 -17.54 -6.76 7.28
C LYS A 247 -16.45 -6.10 8.11
N THR A 248 -15.61 -5.35 7.44
CA THR A 248 -14.52 -4.58 8.05
C THR A 248 -14.57 -3.15 7.55
N ALA A 249 -14.27 -2.19 8.39
CA ALA A 249 -14.05 -0.80 8.00
C ALA A 249 -12.63 -0.40 8.39
N LEU A 250 -11.78 -0.22 7.40
CA LEU A 250 -10.41 0.27 7.54
C LEU A 250 -10.40 1.77 7.30
N PHE A 251 -10.00 2.53 8.31
CA PHE A 251 -9.80 3.97 8.22
C PHE A 251 -8.31 4.29 8.09
N LEU A 252 -7.97 4.97 7.03
CA LEU A 252 -6.63 5.47 6.75
C LEU A 252 -6.62 6.97 7.04
N ILE A 253 -6.27 7.31 8.28
CA ILE A 253 -6.27 8.68 8.79
C ILE A 253 -4.95 9.34 8.40
N MET A 254 -5.04 10.45 7.67
CA MET A 254 -3.88 11.16 7.15
C MET A 254 -4.02 12.67 7.31
N SER A 255 -2.88 13.37 7.30
CA SER A 255 -2.89 14.84 7.28
C SER A 255 -3.29 15.37 5.90
N ASP A 256 -4.01 16.48 5.88
CA ASP A 256 -4.30 17.23 4.66
C ASP A 256 -3.23 18.31 4.35
N THR A 257 -2.31 18.57 5.29
CA THR A 257 -1.28 19.60 5.17
C THR A 257 0.15 19.02 5.15
N ASP A 258 0.34 17.78 5.60
CA ASP A 258 1.63 17.10 5.67
C ASP A 258 1.55 15.74 4.97
N SER A 259 2.37 15.56 3.94
CA SER A 259 2.43 14.35 3.13
C SER A 259 3.57 13.40 3.49
N THR A 260 4.36 13.72 4.51
CA THR A 260 5.59 13.00 4.88
C THR A 260 5.41 11.49 4.98
N PHE A 261 4.29 11.04 5.56
CA PHE A 261 4.00 9.61 5.78
C PHE A 261 2.94 9.02 4.84
N ASN A 262 2.52 9.77 3.82
CA ASN A 262 1.48 9.31 2.90
C ASN A 262 1.91 8.12 2.04
N PHE A 263 3.23 7.88 1.90
CA PHE A 263 3.75 6.68 1.26
C PHE A 263 3.27 5.38 1.93
N LEU A 264 3.03 5.38 3.25
CA LEU A 264 2.44 4.24 3.96
C LEU A 264 1.01 3.95 3.48
N ILE A 265 0.22 4.99 3.22
CA ILE A 265 -1.15 4.85 2.72
C ILE A 265 -1.15 4.26 1.30
N SER A 266 -0.24 4.73 0.42
CA SER A 266 -0.12 4.15 -0.92
C SER A 266 0.36 2.69 -0.90
N MET A 267 1.26 2.34 0.04
CA MET A 267 1.70 0.95 0.25
C MET A 267 0.53 0.06 0.68
N ILE A 268 -0.29 0.52 1.64
CA ILE A 268 -1.48 -0.20 2.09
C ILE A 268 -2.44 -0.44 0.92
N TYR A 269 -2.77 0.59 0.12
CA TYR A 269 -3.65 0.42 -1.03
C TYR A 269 -3.07 -0.52 -2.10
N SER A 270 -1.77 -0.41 -2.38
CA SER A 270 -1.10 -1.28 -3.35
C SER A 270 -1.18 -2.75 -2.92
N GLN A 271 -0.85 -3.05 -1.67
CA GLN A 271 -0.94 -4.41 -1.13
C GLN A 271 -2.38 -4.89 -1.04
N LEU A 272 -3.30 -4.06 -0.56
CA LEU A 272 -4.72 -4.38 -0.44
C LEU A 272 -5.32 -4.83 -1.78
N PHE A 273 -5.14 -4.03 -2.84
CA PHE A 273 -5.68 -4.39 -4.15
C PHE A 273 -5.11 -5.70 -4.68
N ASN A 274 -3.79 -5.91 -4.52
CA ASN A 274 -3.16 -7.16 -4.94
C ASN A 274 -3.70 -8.37 -4.16
N LEU A 275 -3.71 -8.28 -2.82
CA LEU A 275 -4.19 -9.35 -1.94
C LEU A 275 -5.65 -9.73 -2.22
N LEU A 276 -6.51 -8.72 -2.38
CA LEU A 276 -7.93 -8.95 -2.62
C LEU A 276 -8.19 -9.53 -4.03
N CYS A 277 -7.43 -9.11 -5.04
CA CYS A 277 -7.53 -9.68 -6.38
C CYS A 277 -7.05 -11.13 -6.42
N ASP A 278 -5.87 -11.42 -5.88
CA ASP A 278 -5.31 -12.77 -5.83
C ASP A 278 -6.26 -13.69 -5.01
N LYS A 279 -6.77 -13.23 -3.88
CA LYS A 279 -7.71 -14.00 -3.05
C LYS A 279 -9.06 -14.23 -3.75
N ALA A 280 -9.58 -13.26 -4.47
CA ALA A 280 -10.80 -13.43 -5.25
C ALA A 280 -10.63 -14.52 -6.32
N ASP A 281 -9.49 -14.51 -7.03
CA ASP A 281 -9.24 -15.43 -8.11
C ASP A 281 -8.88 -16.84 -7.60
N ASP A 282 -7.96 -16.94 -6.65
CA ASP A 282 -7.38 -18.22 -6.23
C ASP A 282 -8.20 -18.95 -5.17
N VAL A 283 -8.91 -18.22 -4.29
CA VAL A 283 -9.66 -18.82 -3.17
C VAL A 283 -11.17 -18.85 -3.45
N TYR A 284 -11.71 -17.81 -4.09
CA TYR A 284 -13.15 -17.63 -4.22
C TYR A 284 -13.68 -17.77 -5.65
N GLY A 285 -12.88 -18.26 -6.60
CA GLY A 285 -13.34 -18.52 -7.97
C GLY A 285 -13.77 -17.27 -8.72
N GLY A 286 -13.10 -16.15 -8.50
CA GLY A 286 -13.21 -14.91 -9.27
C GLY A 286 -13.96 -13.76 -8.57
N LYS A 287 -14.51 -13.95 -7.35
CA LYS A 287 -15.17 -12.85 -6.64
C LYS A 287 -15.19 -13.04 -5.12
N LEU A 288 -14.95 -11.97 -4.40
CA LEU A 288 -14.98 -11.95 -2.94
C LEU A 288 -16.42 -12.19 -2.40
N PRO A 289 -16.56 -12.87 -1.25
CA PRO A 289 -17.86 -13.06 -0.58
C PRO A 289 -18.43 -11.74 -0.01
N VAL A 290 -17.58 -10.80 0.40
CA VAL A 290 -17.97 -9.46 0.86
C VAL A 290 -17.38 -8.41 -0.09
N HIS A 291 -18.24 -7.57 -0.65
CA HIS A 291 -17.79 -6.47 -1.52
C HIS A 291 -16.89 -5.49 -0.75
N VAL A 292 -15.75 -5.13 -1.31
CA VAL A 292 -14.83 -4.14 -0.73
C VAL A 292 -14.93 -2.83 -1.48
N ARG A 293 -15.34 -1.77 -0.78
CA ARG A 293 -15.45 -0.42 -1.34
C ARG A 293 -14.37 0.49 -0.77
N CYS A 294 -13.51 0.98 -1.64
CA CYS A 294 -12.52 1.98 -1.31
C CYS A 294 -13.11 3.37 -1.55
N LEU A 295 -13.23 4.17 -0.50
CA LEU A 295 -13.64 5.59 -0.52
C LEU A 295 -12.38 6.42 -0.32
N ILE A 296 -11.75 6.82 -1.41
CA ILE A 296 -10.43 7.48 -1.38
C ILE A 296 -10.64 8.99 -1.43
N ASP A 297 -10.84 9.60 -0.25
CA ASP A 297 -10.93 11.07 -0.15
C ASP A 297 -9.54 11.68 -0.28
N GLU A 298 -9.46 12.85 -0.90
CA GLU A 298 -8.20 13.53 -1.23
C GLU A 298 -7.18 12.59 -1.93
N CYS A 299 -7.67 11.83 -2.93
CA CYS A 299 -6.90 10.80 -3.63
C CYS A 299 -5.54 11.29 -4.17
N ALA A 300 -5.41 12.58 -4.46
CA ALA A 300 -4.15 13.17 -4.89
C ALA A 300 -3.08 13.22 -3.79
N ASN A 301 -3.47 13.16 -2.52
CA ASN A 301 -2.54 13.32 -1.40
C ASN A 301 -1.94 12.01 -0.90
N ILE A 302 -2.48 10.85 -1.31
CA ILE A 302 -2.02 9.53 -0.81
C ILE A 302 -0.76 9.00 -1.50
N GLY A 303 -0.18 9.75 -2.43
CA GLY A 303 0.90 9.25 -3.29
C GLY A 303 0.39 8.43 -4.48
N GLN A 304 1.30 7.79 -5.19
CA GLN A 304 0.96 7.00 -6.36
C GLN A 304 0.72 5.52 -5.98
N ILE A 305 -0.45 5.02 -6.33
CA ILE A 305 -0.74 3.57 -6.32
C ILE A 305 -0.30 3.03 -7.69
N PRO A 306 0.77 2.20 -7.77
CA PRO A 306 1.25 1.70 -9.06
C PRO A 306 0.15 0.96 -9.83
N GLN A 307 0.02 1.27 -11.12
CA GLN A 307 -0.95 0.66 -12.04
C GLN A 307 -2.43 0.83 -11.64
N LEU A 308 -2.78 1.89 -10.92
CA LEU A 308 -4.16 2.14 -10.50
C LEU A 308 -5.12 2.15 -11.69
N GLU A 309 -4.71 2.68 -12.85
CA GLU A 309 -5.49 2.71 -14.09
C GLU A 309 -5.90 1.31 -14.58
N LYS A 310 -5.03 0.31 -14.44
CA LYS A 310 -5.33 -1.09 -14.75
C LYS A 310 -6.22 -1.72 -13.70
N LEU A 311 -5.94 -1.42 -12.43
CA LEU A 311 -6.72 -1.94 -11.31
C LEU A 311 -8.18 -1.52 -11.42
N VAL A 312 -8.49 -0.24 -11.60
CA VAL A 312 -9.88 0.24 -11.70
C VAL A 312 -10.64 -0.34 -12.89
N ALA A 313 -9.93 -0.77 -13.94
CA ALA A 313 -10.55 -1.43 -15.08
C ALA A 313 -10.95 -2.89 -14.77
N THR A 314 -10.28 -3.56 -13.86
CA THR A 314 -10.36 -5.03 -13.66
C THR A 314 -11.00 -5.46 -12.34
N ILE A 315 -10.98 -4.64 -11.29
CA ILE A 315 -11.43 -5.01 -9.93
C ILE A 315 -12.94 -5.26 -9.81
N ARG A 316 -13.75 -4.75 -10.75
CA ARG A 316 -15.21 -4.87 -10.70
C ARG A 316 -15.69 -6.31 -10.59
N SER A 317 -15.14 -7.24 -11.39
CA SER A 317 -15.55 -8.66 -11.40
C SER A 317 -15.30 -9.34 -10.07
N ARG A 318 -14.30 -8.86 -9.32
CA ARG A 318 -13.83 -9.42 -8.04
C ARG A 318 -14.57 -8.87 -6.82
N GLU A 319 -15.66 -8.15 -7.02
CA GLU A 319 -16.41 -7.47 -5.94
C GLU A 319 -15.58 -6.40 -5.21
N ILE A 320 -14.76 -5.66 -5.94
CA ILE A 320 -14.01 -4.52 -5.44
C ILE A 320 -14.43 -3.28 -6.23
N SER A 321 -14.54 -2.13 -5.56
CA SER A 321 -14.79 -0.84 -6.20
C SER A 321 -14.00 0.29 -5.56
N ALA A 322 -13.60 1.27 -6.39
CA ALA A 322 -12.87 2.46 -5.96
C ALA A 322 -13.68 3.72 -6.28
N CYS A 323 -13.88 4.56 -5.27
CA CYS A 323 -14.42 5.90 -5.41
C CYS A 323 -13.28 6.89 -5.19
N LEU A 324 -12.79 7.48 -6.28
CA LEU A 324 -11.71 8.46 -6.24
C LEU A 324 -12.30 9.86 -6.08
N VAL A 325 -11.93 10.56 -5.01
CA VAL A 325 -12.44 11.89 -4.72
C VAL A 325 -11.30 12.90 -4.84
N LEU A 326 -11.50 13.93 -5.66
CA LEU A 326 -10.50 14.91 -6.04
C LEU A 326 -11.05 16.34 -5.97
N GLN A 327 -10.16 17.30 -5.84
CA GLN A 327 -10.53 18.71 -5.96
C GLN A 327 -10.57 19.15 -7.43
N THR A 328 -9.61 18.69 -8.24
CA THR A 328 -9.51 18.98 -9.68
C THR A 328 -9.02 17.75 -10.45
N ARG A 329 -9.35 17.68 -11.74
CA ARG A 329 -8.82 16.61 -12.62
C ARG A 329 -7.32 16.74 -12.87
N SER A 330 -6.77 17.95 -12.82
CA SER A 330 -5.33 18.19 -12.97
C SER A 330 -4.49 17.51 -11.89
N GLN A 331 -5.02 17.32 -10.67
CA GLN A 331 -4.35 16.57 -9.62
C GLN A 331 -4.07 15.12 -10.02
N LEU A 332 -5.04 14.47 -10.69
CA LEU A 332 -4.87 13.09 -11.16
C LEU A 332 -3.79 13.00 -12.24
N LYS A 333 -3.82 13.95 -13.21
CA LYS A 333 -2.80 14.03 -14.26
C LYS A 333 -1.39 14.26 -13.72
N ALA A 334 -1.25 15.04 -12.67
CA ALA A 334 0.06 15.29 -12.04
C ALA A 334 0.69 14.01 -11.47
N ILE A 335 -0.13 13.07 -10.96
CA ILE A 335 0.35 11.85 -10.30
C ILE A 335 0.48 10.69 -11.29
N TYR A 336 -0.53 10.48 -12.15
CA TYR A 336 -0.63 9.29 -13.00
C TYR A 336 -0.21 9.52 -14.45
N LYS A 337 0.06 10.80 -14.83
CA LYS A 337 0.31 11.22 -16.21
C LYS A 337 -0.85 10.84 -17.13
N ASP A 338 -0.84 11.14 -18.41
CA ASP A 338 -1.99 10.98 -19.33
C ASP A 338 -2.59 9.58 -19.39
#